data_fc37f087b57c24c63fa6756de01d0268
#
_entry.id   fc37f087b57c24c63fa6756de01d0268
#
_cell.length_a   1.000
_cell.length_b   1.000
_cell.length_c   1.000
_cell.angle_alpha   90.00
_cell.angle_beta   90.00
_cell.angle_gamma   90.00
#
_symmetry.space_group_name_H-M   'P 1'
#
loop_
_entity.id
_entity.type
_entity.pdbx_description
1 polymer ?
#
loop_
_entity_poly.entity_id
_entity_poly.type
_entity_poly.pdbx_seq_one_letter_code
_entity_poly.pdbx_strand_id
1 'polypeptide(L)'
;MNLIMLYAKMCLKNFKEVILLDNHTPEQRHRNMTAVKSKGTKIEVLLQKELWHRGLRYRKNVRNIYGKPDIAFIGKKIAVFCDSEFFHGFDWEIKSKEIKSNREFWIPKIEKNIQRDKDVTDKLKKDGWIVLRFWGNEIKNDVSGCADKIESVIRSK
;
A
#
# COMPACT_ATOMS: atom_id res chain seq x y z
N MET A 1 -27.23 -11.46 -7.85
CA MET A 1 -25.81 -11.87 -7.66
C MET A 1 -25.10 -10.71 -6.97
N ASN A 2 -24.63 -10.92 -5.75
CA ASN A 2 -24.31 -9.85 -4.82
C ASN A 2 -23.00 -9.15 -5.21
N LEU A 3 -22.99 -7.82 -5.26
CA LEU A 3 -21.85 -6.96 -5.64
C LEU A 3 -20.57 -7.28 -4.83
N ILE A 4 -20.76 -7.70 -3.58
CA ILE A 4 -19.69 -8.14 -2.66
C ILE A 4 -18.98 -9.41 -3.17
N MET A 5 -19.72 -10.34 -3.79
CA MET A 5 -19.12 -11.54 -4.40
C MET A 5 -18.34 -11.24 -5.68
N LEU A 6 -18.74 -10.21 -6.43
CA LEU A 6 -18.00 -9.77 -7.63
C LEU A 6 -16.67 -9.08 -7.24
N TYR A 7 -16.69 -8.27 -6.19
CA TYR A 7 -15.49 -7.63 -5.63
C TYR A 7 -14.50 -8.66 -5.08
N ALA A 8 -14.99 -9.67 -4.35
CA ALA A 8 -14.14 -10.74 -3.83
C ALA A 8 -13.50 -11.57 -4.96
N LYS A 9 -14.23 -11.85 -6.05
CA LYS A 9 -13.67 -12.56 -7.22
C LYS A 9 -12.66 -11.74 -8.01
N MET A 10 -12.82 -10.41 -8.10
CA MET A 10 -11.84 -9.53 -8.77
C MET A 10 -10.55 -9.38 -7.96
N CYS A 11 -10.64 -9.19 -6.64
CA CYS A 11 -9.47 -9.20 -5.76
C CYS A 11 -8.71 -10.53 -5.79
N LEU A 12 -9.43 -11.66 -5.82
CA LEU A 12 -8.86 -13.00 -5.91
C LEU A 12 -8.14 -13.25 -7.26
N LYS A 13 -8.63 -12.67 -8.36
CA LYS A 13 -8.03 -12.87 -9.69
C LYS A 13 -6.67 -12.18 -9.79
N ASN A 14 -6.53 -10.95 -9.30
CA ASN A 14 -5.26 -10.23 -9.31
C ASN A 14 -4.23 -10.79 -8.32
N PHE A 15 -4.69 -11.38 -7.21
CA PHE A 15 -3.82 -12.02 -6.24
C PHE A 15 -3.37 -13.42 -6.68
N LYS A 16 -4.23 -14.17 -7.39
CA LYS A 16 -3.88 -15.45 -8.01
C LYS A 16 -2.78 -15.30 -9.05
N GLU A 17 -2.73 -14.21 -9.81
CA GLU A 17 -1.67 -13.96 -10.79
C GLU A 17 -0.30 -13.74 -10.14
N VAL A 18 -0.24 -13.22 -8.90
CA VAL A 18 1.03 -13.04 -8.17
C VAL A 18 1.47 -14.34 -7.46
N ILE A 19 0.52 -15.20 -7.05
CA ILE A 19 0.82 -16.44 -6.30
C ILE A 19 0.87 -17.68 -7.20
N LEU A 20 0.15 -17.70 -8.34
CA LEU A 20 0.13 -18.83 -9.28
C LEU A 20 1.41 -18.97 -10.12
N LEU A 21 2.37 -18.08 -9.96
CA LEU A 21 3.64 -18.11 -10.68
C LEU A 21 4.75 -18.84 -9.89
N ASP A 22 4.42 -19.94 -9.22
CA ASP A 22 5.44 -20.80 -8.62
C ASP A 22 6.21 -21.66 -9.67
N ASN A 23 6.06 -21.35 -10.95
CA ASN A 23 6.83 -21.91 -12.06
C ASN A 23 8.13 -21.15 -12.34
N HIS A 24 8.50 -20.18 -11.51
CA HIS A 24 9.74 -19.44 -11.67
C HIS A 24 10.93 -20.20 -11.07
N THR A 25 12.04 -20.24 -11.82
CA THR A 25 13.31 -20.72 -11.27
C THR A 25 13.78 -19.79 -10.13
N PRO A 26 14.69 -20.26 -9.25
CA PRO A 26 15.27 -19.41 -8.21
C PRO A 26 15.87 -18.11 -8.75
N GLU A 27 16.52 -18.16 -9.92
CA GLU A 27 17.11 -16.99 -10.59
C GLU A 27 16.04 -16.01 -11.09
N GLN A 28 14.94 -16.53 -11.65
CA GLN A 28 13.80 -15.70 -12.06
C GLN A 28 13.14 -15.02 -10.87
N ARG A 29 12.96 -15.75 -9.75
CA ARG A 29 12.44 -15.17 -8.49
C ARG A 29 13.36 -14.07 -7.97
N HIS A 30 14.66 -14.33 -7.93
CA HIS A 30 15.65 -13.32 -7.50
C HIS A 30 15.58 -12.08 -8.38
N ARG A 31 15.54 -12.23 -9.72
CA ARG A 31 15.41 -11.12 -10.67
C ARG A 31 14.11 -10.35 -10.47
N ASN A 32 12.99 -11.04 -10.31
CA ASN A 32 11.70 -10.40 -10.07
C ASN A 32 11.69 -9.61 -8.75
N MET A 33 12.29 -10.18 -7.70
CA MET A 33 12.36 -9.50 -6.39
C MET A 33 13.30 -8.31 -6.39
N THR A 34 14.42 -8.36 -7.12
CA THR A 34 15.33 -7.22 -7.28
C THR A 34 14.73 -6.12 -8.14
N ALA A 35 13.83 -6.47 -9.06
CA ALA A 35 13.10 -5.49 -9.89
C ALA A 35 11.97 -4.77 -9.14
N VAL A 36 11.57 -5.24 -7.95
CA VAL A 36 10.54 -4.57 -7.13
C VAL A 36 11.07 -3.24 -6.62
N LYS A 37 10.50 -2.16 -7.13
CA LYS A 37 10.85 -0.82 -6.69
C LYS A 37 10.29 -0.56 -5.29
N SER A 38 11.15 -0.05 -4.41
CA SER A 38 10.76 0.38 -3.07
C SER A 38 10.18 1.80 -3.00
N LYS A 39 10.19 2.53 -4.13
CA LYS A 39 9.70 3.90 -4.28
C LYS A 39 9.28 4.17 -5.71
N GLY A 40 8.35 5.11 -5.89
CA GLY A 40 7.85 5.46 -7.22
C GLY A 40 7.14 4.28 -7.88
N THR A 41 6.46 3.48 -7.10
CA THR A 41 5.62 2.38 -7.58
C THR A 41 4.47 2.92 -8.44
N LYS A 42 3.88 2.06 -9.28
CA LYS A 42 2.77 2.47 -10.15
C LYS A 42 1.60 3.07 -9.36
N ILE A 43 1.29 2.52 -8.18
CA ILE A 43 0.20 3.00 -7.32
C ILE A 43 0.50 4.37 -6.71
N GLU A 44 1.74 4.58 -6.23
CA GLU A 44 2.17 5.89 -5.75
C GLU A 44 2.07 6.95 -6.85
N VAL A 45 2.58 6.65 -8.05
CA VAL A 45 2.57 7.59 -9.19
C VAL A 45 1.14 7.90 -9.61
N LEU A 46 0.23 6.90 -9.60
CA LEU A 46 -1.16 7.09 -9.97
C LEU A 46 -1.86 8.06 -9.00
N LEU A 47 -1.75 7.83 -7.70
CA LEU A 47 -2.33 8.71 -6.69
C LEU A 47 -1.68 10.10 -6.70
N GLN A 48 -0.37 10.18 -6.87
CA GLN A 48 0.35 11.45 -6.97
C GLN A 48 -0.12 12.30 -8.15
N LYS A 49 -0.32 11.69 -9.32
CA LYS A 49 -0.84 12.41 -10.51
C LYS A 49 -2.26 12.95 -10.26
N GLU A 50 -3.13 12.13 -9.69
CA GLU A 50 -4.51 12.54 -9.39
C GLU A 50 -4.53 13.74 -8.42
N LEU A 51 -3.78 13.68 -7.33
CA LEU A 51 -3.67 14.78 -6.37
C LEU A 51 -3.10 16.06 -7.02
N TRP A 52 -2.11 15.90 -7.91
CA TRP A 52 -1.53 17.03 -8.63
C TRP A 52 -2.52 17.69 -9.58
N HIS A 53 -3.30 16.90 -10.33
CA HIS A 53 -4.35 17.41 -11.23
C HIS A 53 -5.43 18.20 -10.48
N ARG A 54 -5.73 17.82 -9.23
CA ARG A 54 -6.63 18.56 -8.34
C ARG A 54 -6.02 19.83 -7.72
N GLY A 55 -4.79 20.16 -8.09
CA GLY A 55 -4.11 21.35 -7.55
C GLY A 55 -3.52 21.17 -6.15
N LEU A 56 -3.56 19.97 -5.58
CA LEU A 56 -3.00 19.69 -4.26
C LEU A 56 -1.48 19.60 -4.33
N ARG A 57 -0.80 20.33 -3.46
CA ARG A 57 0.67 20.37 -3.39
C ARG A 57 1.15 19.60 -2.17
N TYR A 58 2.04 18.64 -2.40
CA TYR A 58 2.55 17.71 -1.40
C TYR A 58 4.06 17.47 -1.56
N ARG A 59 4.68 16.81 -0.60
CA ARG A 59 6.05 16.28 -0.68
C ARG A 59 6.01 14.78 -0.84
N LYS A 60 6.93 14.24 -1.67
CA LYS A 60 7.05 12.79 -1.94
C LYS A 60 8.15 12.18 -1.10
N ASN A 61 7.93 10.94 -0.63
CA ASN A 61 8.96 10.11 0.00
C ASN A 61 9.77 10.86 1.06
N VAL A 62 9.10 11.50 2.02
CA VAL A 62 9.71 12.42 2.98
C VAL A 62 10.51 11.65 4.04
N ARG A 63 11.83 11.68 3.95
CA ARG A 63 12.75 10.88 4.78
C ARG A 63 12.81 11.31 6.24
N ASN A 64 12.60 12.57 6.53
CA ASN A 64 12.65 13.16 7.88
C ASN A 64 11.33 13.03 8.66
N ILE A 65 10.31 12.44 8.08
CA ILE A 65 9.08 12.06 8.77
C ILE A 65 9.18 10.57 9.14
N TYR A 66 8.84 10.23 10.38
CA TYR A 66 8.85 8.84 10.84
C TYR A 66 7.99 7.96 9.93
N GLY A 67 8.48 6.76 9.59
CA GLY A 67 7.82 5.86 8.64
C GLY A 67 7.98 6.25 7.16
N LYS A 68 8.51 7.43 6.84
CA LYS A 68 8.80 7.88 5.46
C LYS A 68 7.59 7.79 4.54
N PRO A 69 6.52 8.54 4.79
CA PRO A 69 5.32 8.47 3.99
C PRO A 69 5.57 8.75 2.50
N ASP A 70 4.80 8.10 1.63
CA ASP A 70 4.90 8.24 0.18
C ASP A 70 4.48 9.63 -0.28
N ILE A 71 3.48 10.19 0.43
CA ILE A 71 2.97 11.54 0.20
C ILE A 71 2.78 12.23 1.57
N ALA A 72 3.21 13.47 1.70
CA ALA A 72 3.01 14.25 2.92
C ALA A 72 2.57 15.70 2.63
N PHE A 73 1.54 16.13 3.31
CA PHE A 73 1.11 17.53 3.40
C PHE A 73 1.63 18.10 4.71
N ILE A 74 2.88 18.58 4.69
CA ILE A 74 3.63 18.93 5.91
C ILE A 74 2.91 20.01 6.72
N GLY A 75 2.45 21.09 6.08
CA GLY A 75 1.75 22.19 6.74
C GLY A 75 0.44 21.78 7.41
N LYS A 76 -0.19 20.70 6.96
CA LYS A 76 -1.42 20.13 7.51
C LYS A 76 -1.18 18.91 8.42
N LYS A 77 0.07 18.45 8.53
CA LYS A 77 0.44 17.20 9.22
C LYS A 77 -0.39 16.00 8.76
N ILE A 78 -0.48 15.78 7.45
CA ILE A 78 -1.15 14.61 6.86
C ILE A 78 -0.08 13.76 6.18
N ALA A 79 -0.03 12.48 6.54
CA ALA A 79 0.85 11.47 5.98
C ALA A 79 0.02 10.40 5.26
N VAL A 80 0.39 10.09 4.00
CA VAL A 80 -0.31 9.11 3.18
C VAL A 80 0.67 8.01 2.78
N PHE A 81 0.24 6.76 2.96
CA PHE A 81 0.96 5.54 2.58
C PHE A 81 0.18 4.79 1.51
N CYS A 82 0.90 4.25 0.54
CA CYS A 82 0.37 3.43 -0.54
C CYS A 82 0.86 1.99 -0.35
N ASP A 83 0.04 1.16 0.27
CA ASP A 83 0.43 -0.18 0.71
C ASP A 83 0.15 -1.22 -0.37
N SER A 84 1.14 -2.03 -0.71
CA SER A 84 0.90 -3.20 -1.57
C SER A 84 0.29 -4.35 -0.75
N GLU A 85 -0.64 -5.06 -1.32
CA GLU A 85 -1.39 -6.13 -0.66
C GLU A 85 -0.48 -7.22 -0.09
N PHE A 86 0.55 -7.61 -0.84
CA PHE A 86 1.44 -8.68 -0.44
C PHE A 86 2.38 -8.27 0.70
N PHE A 87 3.11 -7.15 0.53
CA PHE A 87 4.17 -6.78 1.48
C PHE A 87 3.65 -6.19 2.79
N HIS A 88 2.41 -5.68 2.80
CA HIS A 88 1.77 -5.09 3.97
C HIS A 88 0.68 -5.96 4.58
N GLY A 89 0.50 -7.20 4.07
CA GLY A 89 -0.35 -8.21 4.69
C GLY A 89 -1.84 -7.92 4.60
N PHE A 90 -2.33 -7.55 3.41
CA PHE A 90 -3.76 -7.45 3.18
C PHE A 90 -4.45 -8.79 3.43
N ASP A 91 -5.54 -8.81 4.24
CA ASP A 91 -6.25 -10.03 4.64
C ASP A 91 -5.32 -11.14 5.17
N TRP A 92 -4.35 -10.75 6.04
CA TRP A 92 -3.25 -11.62 6.42
C TRP A 92 -3.67 -12.96 7.05
N GLU A 93 -4.77 -12.99 7.80
CA GLU A 93 -5.31 -14.22 8.42
C GLU A 93 -5.64 -15.30 7.38
N ILE A 94 -6.10 -14.89 6.21
CA ILE A 94 -6.43 -15.78 5.08
C ILE A 94 -5.20 -15.99 4.21
N LYS A 95 -4.54 -14.90 3.82
CA LYS A 95 -3.45 -14.90 2.84
C LYS A 95 -2.18 -15.58 3.33
N SER A 96 -1.89 -15.57 4.62
CA SER A 96 -0.77 -16.31 5.20
C SER A 96 -0.85 -17.82 4.93
N LYS A 97 -2.06 -18.37 4.86
CA LYS A 97 -2.31 -19.79 4.57
C LYS A 97 -2.13 -20.15 3.09
N GLU A 98 -2.29 -19.18 2.20
CA GLU A 98 -2.18 -19.35 0.75
C GLU A 98 -0.73 -19.30 0.24
N ILE A 99 0.20 -18.81 1.04
CA ILE A 99 1.63 -18.77 0.70
C ILE A 99 2.16 -20.21 0.65
N LYS A 100 2.50 -20.70 -0.53
CA LYS A 100 3.00 -22.07 -0.75
C LYS A 100 4.52 -22.14 -0.77
N SER A 101 5.18 -21.13 -1.30
CA SER A 101 6.64 -21.12 -1.53
C SER A 101 7.34 -20.22 -0.52
N ASN A 102 8.47 -20.70 0.04
CA ASN A 102 9.35 -19.96 0.95
C ASN A 102 8.63 -19.34 2.16
N ARG A 103 7.71 -20.09 2.77
CA ARG A 103 6.86 -19.66 3.88
C ARG A 103 7.66 -19.16 5.08
N GLU A 104 8.72 -19.89 5.42
CA GLU A 104 9.61 -19.60 6.57
C GLU A 104 10.27 -18.22 6.45
N PHE A 105 10.47 -17.75 5.23
CA PHE A 105 10.99 -16.41 4.96
C PHE A 105 9.87 -15.36 4.92
N TRP A 106 8.77 -15.63 4.17
CA TRP A 106 7.76 -14.62 3.89
C TRP A 106 6.86 -14.31 5.08
N ILE A 107 6.45 -15.33 5.84
CA ILE A 107 5.52 -15.13 6.96
C ILE A 107 6.13 -14.19 8.00
N PRO A 108 7.31 -14.46 8.58
CA PRO A 108 7.90 -13.55 9.58
C PRO A 108 8.20 -12.16 9.00
N LYS A 109 8.57 -12.09 7.72
CA LYS A 109 8.86 -10.81 7.06
C LYS A 109 7.62 -9.93 6.94
N ILE A 110 6.50 -10.50 6.50
CA ILE A 110 5.25 -9.75 6.35
C ILE A 110 4.68 -9.37 7.71
N GLU A 111 4.70 -10.27 8.69
CA GLU A 111 4.28 -9.98 10.07
C GLU A 111 5.08 -8.84 10.69
N LYS A 112 6.39 -8.82 10.47
CA LYS A 112 7.25 -7.70 10.89
C LYS A 112 6.86 -6.40 10.18
N ASN A 113 6.49 -6.45 8.91
CA ASN A 113 6.02 -5.27 8.19
C ASN A 113 4.69 -4.76 8.76
N ILE A 114 3.72 -5.66 9.01
CA ILE A 114 2.43 -5.32 9.63
C ILE A 114 2.64 -4.63 10.98
N GLN A 115 3.50 -5.20 11.83
CA GLN A 115 3.80 -4.60 13.13
C GLN A 115 4.44 -3.22 13.00
N ARG A 116 5.44 -3.10 12.13
CA ARG A 116 6.08 -1.81 11.83
C ARG A 116 5.06 -0.77 11.35
N ASP A 117 4.13 -1.15 10.50
CA ASP A 117 3.12 -0.23 9.95
C ASP A 117 2.13 0.26 11.02
N LYS A 118 1.80 -0.59 11.99
CA LYS A 118 1.06 -0.19 13.21
C LYS A 118 1.86 0.80 14.05
N ASP A 119 3.12 0.46 14.35
CA ASP A 119 4.00 1.32 15.17
C ASP A 119 4.21 2.70 14.52
N VAL A 120 4.39 2.73 13.19
CA VAL A 120 4.49 3.97 12.41
C VAL A 120 3.22 4.80 12.52
N THR A 121 2.07 4.17 12.34
CA THR A 121 0.76 4.83 12.40
C THR A 121 0.52 5.42 13.79
N ASP A 122 0.79 4.65 14.83
CA ASP A 122 0.56 5.08 16.23
C ASP A 122 1.52 6.21 16.62
N LYS A 123 2.80 6.11 16.23
CA LYS A 123 3.78 7.16 16.49
C LYS A 123 3.40 8.46 15.78
N LEU A 124 3.05 8.40 14.50
CA LEU A 124 2.63 9.58 13.76
C LEU A 124 1.37 10.23 14.34
N LYS A 125 0.38 9.43 14.75
CA LYS A 125 -0.83 9.94 15.41
C LYS A 125 -0.49 10.64 16.73
N LYS A 126 0.39 10.06 17.56
CA LYS A 126 0.89 10.69 18.78
C LYS A 126 1.58 12.03 18.53
N ASP A 127 2.28 12.15 17.39
CA ASP A 127 2.96 13.39 16.96
C ASP A 127 2.00 14.40 16.30
N GLY A 128 0.69 14.11 16.32
CA GLY A 128 -0.38 15.00 15.81
C GLY A 128 -0.57 14.94 14.30
N TRP A 129 -0.10 13.88 13.65
CA TRP A 129 -0.34 13.63 12.23
C TRP A 129 -1.64 12.88 12.01
N ILE A 130 -2.33 13.21 10.92
CA ILE A 130 -3.38 12.35 10.37
C ILE A 130 -2.71 11.37 9.41
N VAL A 131 -2.94 10.08 9.61
CA VAL A 131 -2.36 9.02 8.79
C VAL A 131 -3.46 8.40 7.95
N LEU A 132 -3.26 8.41 6.64
CA LEU A 132 -4.11 7.74 5.65
C LEU A 132 -3.30 6.61 5.00
N ARG A 133 -3.90 5.44 4.89
CA ARG A 133 -3.31 4.29 4.22
C ARG A 133 -4.28 3.78 3.17
N PHE A 134 -3.79 3.56 1.96
CA PHE A 134 -4.58 3.06 0.84
C PHE A 134 -3.92 1.82 0.28
N TRP A 135 -4.73 0.80 0.06
CA TRP A 135 -4.27 -0.41 -0.60
C TRP A 135 -4.06 -0.18 -2.11
N GLY A 136 -3.09 -0.88 -2.68
CA GLY A 136 -2.78 -0.75 -4.10
C GLY A 136 -3.97 -1.03 -5.02
N ASN A 137 -4.79 -2.01 -4.68
CA ASN A 137 -6.01 -2.31 -5.45
C ASN A 137 -7.09 -1.23 -5.29
N GLU A 138 -7.21 -0.62 -4.09
CA GLU A 138 -8.09 0.52 -3.88
C GLU A 138 -7.69 1.68 -4.80
N ILE A 139 -6.40 2.03 -4.82
CA ILE A 139 -5.86 3.10 -5.69
C ILE A 139 -6.06 2.78 -7.17
N LYS A 140 -5.83 1.53 -7.60
CA LYS A 140 -5.99 1.14 -9.01
C LYS A 140 -7.44 1.16 -9.48
N ASN A 141 -8.37 0.78 -8.61
CA ASN A 141 -9.78 0.67 -8.94
C ASN A 141 -10.52 2.00 -8.83
N ASP A 142 -10.14 2.86 -7.87
CA ASP A 142 -10.79 4.13 -7.61
C ASP A 142 -9.81 5.17 -7.05
N VAL A 143 -8.89 5.62 -7.89
CA VAL A 143 -7.92 6.66 -7.51
C VAL A 143 -8.61 7.98 -7.18
N SER A 144 -9.73 8.27 -7.83
CA SER A 144 -10.52 9.49 -7.58
C SER A 144 -11.11 9.47 -6.18
N GLY A 145 -11.75 8.36 -5.76
CA GLY A 145 -12.27 8.21 -4.41
C GLY A 145 -11.19 8.23 -3.32
N CYS A 146 -9.99 7.69 -3.60
CA CYS A 146 -8.85 7.85 -2.70
C CYS A 146 -8.45 9.33 -2.55
N ALA A 147 -8.40 10.07 -3.65
CA ALA A 147 -8.09 11.50 -3.64
C ALA A 147 -9.18 12.32 -2.95
N ASP A 148 -10.47 11.98 -3.11
CA ASP A 148 -11.59 12.63 -2.40
C ASP A 148 -11.46 12.50 -0.88
N LYS A 149 -11.09 11.31 -0.39
CA LYS A 149 -10.82 11.09 1.04
C LYS A 149 -9.69 11.99 1.54
N ILE A 150 -8.59 12.09 0.80
CA ILE A 150 -7.46 12.95 1.14
C ILE A 150 -7.88 14.42 1.16
N GLU A 151 -8.59 14.87 0.13
CA GLU A 151 -9.04 16.25 -0.01
C GLU A 151 -10.03 16.64 1.11
N SER A 152 -10.95 15.76 1.46
CA SER A 152 -11.87 15.96 2.59
C SER A 152 -11.11 16.19 3.89
N VAL A 153 -10.08 15.40 4.17
CA VAL A 153 -9.23 15.56 5.36
C VAL A 153 -8.43 16.87 5.30
N ILE A 154 -7.96 17.28 4.13
CA ILE A 154 -7.25 18.56 3.96
C ILE A 154 -8.17 19.75 4.24
N ARG A 155 -9.44 19.68 3.82
CA ARG A 155 -10.44 20.75 4.01
C ARG A 155 -10.93 20.84 5.46
N SER A 156 -10.94 19.75 6.21
CA SER A 156 -11.37 19.71 7.61
C SER A 156 -10.33 20.27 8.59
N LYS A 157 -9.13 20.59 8.12
CA LYS A 157 -7.99 21.17 8.84
C LYS A 157 -7.62 22.55 8.31
#